data_bbc1339b3e2b3ca4fb55403f5b56cf0b
#
_entry.id   bbc1339b3e2b3ca4fb55403f5b56cf0b
#
_cell.length_a   1.000
_cell.length_b   1.000
_cell.length_c   1.000
_cell.angle_alpha   90.00
_cell.angle_beta   90.00
_cell.angle_gamma   90.00
#
_symmetry.space_group_name_H-M   'P 1'
#
loop_
_entity.id
_entity.type
_entity.pdbx_description
1 polymer ?
#
loop_
_entity_poly.entity_id
_entity_poly.type
_entity_poly.pdbx_seq_one_letter_code
_entity_poly.pdbx_strand_id
1 'polypeptide(L)'
;MQAVMNPKYPGLSVRVADEGFDAYVWGNDFSFEVSAYGVPQMGQRVEQWPVERVLPYRKCYGIDPEEFASFRDAADSSIFMAYLDDRAVGHIVVSTNWNGFAHVDELAVALPARRHGVAKSLLDVAQFWARKKNLPGMMLETQNNNLGACRLYERCGSVLGGIDQLRYRGIDPQTREVAIFWYRLFKAEAD
;
A
#
# COMPACT_ATOMS: atom_id res chain seq x y z
N MET A 1 -18.68 -4.41 -8.73
CA MET A 1 -18.86 -3.68 -7.44
C MET A 1 -19.12 -2.23 -7.81
N GLN A 2 -20.19 -1.59 -7.28
CA GLN A 2 -20.45 -0.17 -7.52
C GLN A 2 -19.29 0.69 -6.96
N ALA A 3 -19.05 1.85 -7.57
CA ALA A 3 -18.02 2.78 -7.12
C ALA A 3 -18.27 3.19 -5.66
N VAL A 4 -17.25 3.10 -4.83
CA VAL A 4 -17.30 3.55 -3.43
C VAL A 4 -16.89 5.02 -3.42
N MET A 5 -17.87 5.89 -3.15
CA MET A 5 -17.63 7.33 -3.01
C MET A 5 -17.13 7.64 -1.61
N ASN A 6 -16.12 8.49 -1.50
CA ASN A 6 -15.61 8.94 -0.20
C ASN A 6 -16.26 10.28 0.19
N PRO A 7 -17.17 10.32 1.19
CA PRO A 7 -17.87 11.55 1.56
C PRO A 7 -16.95 12.67 2.07
N LYS A 8 -15.75 12.31 2.54
CA LYS A 8 -14.76 13.29 3.06
C LYS A 8 -13.96 13.96 1.96
N TYR A 9 -13.91 13.35 0.77
CA TYR A 9 -13.16 13.87 -0.38
C TYR A 9 -14.08 13.86 -1.60
N PRO A 10 -14.85 14.93 -1.83
CA PRO A 10 -15.71 15.06 -3.01
C PRO A 10 -14.90 14.81 -4.29
N GLY A 11 -15.47 14.09 -5.24
CA GLY A 11 -14.78 13.71 -6.48
C GLY A 11 -13.89 12.48 -6.40
N LEU A 12 -13.61 11.94 -5.19
CA LEU A 12 -12.82 10.72 -5.03
C LEU A 12 -13.73 9.49 -5.04
N SER A 13 -13.49 8.59 -5.98
CA SER A 13 -14.14 7.29 -6.07
C SER A 13 -13.13 6.16 -6.24
N VAL A 14 -13.50 4.95 -5.80
CA VAL A 14 -12.68 3.74 -5.99
C VAL A 14 -13.56 2.67 -6.62
N ARG A 15 -13.05 2.02 -7.67
CA ARG A 15 -13.72 0.93 -8.39
C ARG A 15 -12.73 -0.16 -8.79
N VAL A 16 -13.24 -1.33 -9.17
CA VAL A 16 -12.40 -2.41 -9.73
C VAL A 16 -11.70 -1.88 -10.98
N ALA A 17 -10.43 -2.27 -11.15
CA ALA A 17 -9.65 -1.89 -12.32
C ALA A 17 -10.31 -2.36 -13.60
N ASP A 18 -10.22 -1.53 -14.62
CA ASP A 18 -10.66 -1.80 -15.98
C ASP A 18 -9.43 -1.96 -16.91
N GLU A 19 -9.68 -2.08 -18.20
CA GLU A 19 -8.65 -2.20 -19.25
C GLU A 19 -7.72 -0.97 -19.34
N GLY A 20 -8.09 0.15 -18.72
CA GLY A 20 -7.26 1.35 -18.64
C GLY A 20 -6.12 1.27 -17.61
N PHE A 21 -6.03 0.20 -16.81
CA PHE A 21 -5.04 0.07 -15.73
C PHE A 21 -3.61 0.22 -16.22
N ASP A 22 -3.23 -0.48 -17.29
CA ASP A 22 -1.85 -0.49 -17.80
C ASP A 22 -1.43 0.90 -18.31
N ALA A 23 -2.30 1.53 -19.11
CA ALA A 23 -2.05 2.87 -19.61
C ALA A 23 -1.93 3.90 -18.46
N TYR A 24 -2.74 3.74 -17.42
CA TYR A 24 -2.66 4.55 -16.21
C TYR A 24 -1.32 4.33 -15.49
N VAL A 25 -0.88 3.09 -15.29
CA VAL A 25 0.39 2.80 -14.61
C VAL A 25 1.57 3.39 -15.38
N TRP A 26 1.64 3.17 -16.70
CA TRP A 26 2.72 3.70 -17.54
C TRP A 26 2.71 5.24 -17.62
N GLY A 27 1.55 5.87 -17.51
CA GLY A 27 1.40 7.32 -17.63
C GLY A 27 1.65 8.12 -16.35
N ASN A 28 1.94 7.47 -15.22
CA ASN A 28 2.04 8.16 -13.94
C ASN A 28 3.39 7.98 -13.23
N ASP A 29 3.74 8.97 -12.42
CA ASP A 29 4.92 8.98 -11.56
C ASP A 29 4.54 8.58 -10.14
N PHE A 30 5.06 7.46 -9.67
CA PHE A 30 4.87 6.93 -8.32
C PHE A 30 6.08 7.12 -7.41
N SER A 31 7.14 7.78 -7.89
CA SER A 31 8.34 8.03 -7.11
C SER A 31 8.07 8.83 -5.83
N PHE A 32 8.96 8.72 -4.88
CA PHE A 32 8.93 9.49 -3.64
C PHE A 32 10.33 9.96 -3.25
N GLU A 33 10.39 11.01 -2.43
CA GLU A 33 11.65 11.51 -1.89
C GLU A 33 12.05 10.71 -0.65
N VAL A 34 13.31 10.29 -0.63
CA VAL A 34 13.96 9.69 0.53
C VAL A 34 14.94 10.70 1.08
N SER A 35 14.70 11.20 2.30
CA SER A 35 15.57 12.10 3.05
C SER A 35 16.10 11.51 4.36
N ALA A 36 15.60 10.33 4.72
CA ALA A 36 16.03 9.57 5.88
C ALA A 36 15.62 8.10 5.78
N TYR A 37 16.34 7.23 6.46
CA TYR A 37 15.96 5.87 6.78
C TYR A 37 15.47 5.81 8.23
N GLY A 38 14.31 5.24 8.48
CA GLY A 38 13.87 4.93 9.83
C GLY A 38 14.57 3.70 10.38
N VAL A 39 14.80 3.69 11.69
CA VAL A 39 15.25 2.51 12.42
C VAL A 39 14.04 1.92 13.16
N PRO A 40 13.30 0.97 12.53
CA PRO A 40 12.05 0.49 13.08
C PRO A 40 12.26 -0.21 14.41
N GLN A 41 11.37 0.05 15.36
CA GLN A 41 11.41 -0.54 16.70
C GLN A 41 10.02 -1.11 17.05
N MET A 42 9.99 -2.39 17.41
CA MET A 42 8.76 -3.06 17.83
C MET A 42 8.15 -2.38 19.03
N GLY A 43 6.82 -2.19 18.97
CA GLY A 43 6.07 -1.55 20.07
C GLY A 43 6.17 -0.03 20.16
N GLN A 44 6.97 0.60 19.30
CA GLN A 44 7.06 2.06 19.22
C GLN A 44 6.30 2.60 18.00
N ARG A 45 5.78 3.82 18.14
CA ARG A 45 5.18 4.55 17.02
C ARG A 45 6.25 5.00 16.03
N VAL A 46 5.88 5.09 14.76
CA VAL A 46 6.77 5.52 13.67
C VAL A 46 7.43 6.88 13.97
N GLU A 47 6.72 7.77 14.65
CA GLU A 47 7.22 9.11 15.01
C GLU A 47 8.35 9.06 16.06
N GLN A 48 8.45 7.96 16.79
CA GLN A 48 9.46 7.74 17.84
C GLN A 48 10.70 6.98 17.32
N TRP A 49 10.64 6.47 16.09
CA TRP A 49 11.79 5.75 15.54
C TRP A 49 12.98 6.69 15.34
N PRO A 50 14.19 6.28 15.72
CA PRO A 50 15.40 6.95 15.28
C PRO A 50 15.44 7.03 13.76
N VAL A 51 16.02 8.10 13.23
CA VAL A 51 16.16 8.31 11.80
C VAL A 51 17.61 8.61 11.42
N GLU A 52 18.08 7.97 10.39
CA GLU A 52 19.37 8.23 9.76
C GLU A 52 19.16 9.13 8.54
N ARG A 53 19.53 10.39 8.64
CA ARG A 53 19.36 11.36 7.55
C ARG A 53 20.34 11.09 6.42
N VAL A 54 19.86 11.29 5.19
CA VAL A 54 20.67 11.20 3.97
C VAL A 54 20.44 12.43 3.10
N LEU A 55 21.34 12.64 2.14
CA LEU A 55 21.07 13.61 1.08
C LEU A 55 19.79 13.19 0.34
N PRO A 56 18.82 14.07 0.17
CA PRO A 56 17.56 13.72 -0.47
C PRO A 56 17.77 13.19 -1.89
N TYR A 57 17.07 12.09 -2.20
CA TYR A 57 17.04 11.52 -3.54
C TYR A 57 15.64 10.99 -3.86
N ARG A 58 15.35 10.84 -5.15
CA ARG A 58 14.09 10.22 -5.60
C ARG A 58 14.26 8.71 -5.71
N LYS A 59 13.32 7.99 -5.14
CA LYS A 59 13.19 6.53 -5.25
C LYS A 59 11.95 6.19 -6.05
N CYS A 60 12.10 5.25 -6.99
CA CYS A 60 11.00 4.61 -7.68
C CYS A 60 11.27 3.10 -7.67
N TYR A 61 10.29 2.31 -7.28
CA TYR A 61 10.44 0.85 -7.30
C TYR A 61 10.08 0.27 -8.67
N GLY A 62 9.55 1.06 -9.58
CA GLY A 62 9.04 0.56 -10.86
C GLY A 62 7.78 -0.30 -10.62
N ILE A 63 6.75 -0.05 -11.37
CA ILE A 63 5.53 -0.86 -11.32
C ILE A 63 5.32 -1.36 -12.75
N ASP A 64 5.41 -2.67 -12.93
CA ASP A 64 5.06 -3.32 -14.18
C ASP A 64 3.63 -3.85 -14.08
N PRO A 65 2.66 -3.27 -14.79
CA PRO A 65 1.28 -3.73 -14.72
C PRO A 65 1.09 -5.16 -15.22
N GLU A 66 2.00 -5.70 -16.03
CA GLU A 66 1.94 -7.08 -16.51
C GLU A 66 2.15 -8.09 -15.36
N GLU A 67 2.91 -7.73 -14.32
CA GLU A 67 3.07 -8.56 -13.12
C GLU A 67 1.73 -8.84 -12.43
N PHE A 68 0.75 -7.95 -12.60
CA PHE A 68 -0.58 -8.06 -12.00
C PHE A 68 -1.66 -8.58 -12.96
N ALA A 69 -1.30 -8.98 -14.18
CA ALA A 69 -2.30 -9.45 -15.15
C ALA A 69 -3.13 -10.63 -14.62
N SER A 70 -2.48 -11.57 -13.91
CA SER A 70 -3.17 -12.73 -13.31
C SER A 70 -4.09 -12.36 -12.13
N PHE A 71 -3.94 -11.18 -11.54
CA PHE A 71 -4.76 -10.74 -10.40
C PHE A 71 -6.13 -10.19 -10.81
N ARG A 72 -6.32 -9.85 -12.08
CA ARG A 72 -7.55 -9.20 -12.56
C ARG A 72 -8.76 -10.11 -12.51
N ASP A 73 -8.57 -11.38 -12.91
CA ASP A 73 -9.64 -12.35 -13.08
C ASP A 73 -9.58 -13.51 -12.08
N ALA A 74 -8.65 -13.47 -11.13
CA ALA A 74 -8.51 -14.51 -10.12
C ALA A 74 -9.54 -14.35 -9.00
N ALA A 75 -10.06 -15.49 -8.53
CA ALA A 75 -11.07 -15.50 -7.47
C ALA A 75 -10.52 -15.00 -6.11
N ASP A 76 -9.22 -15.07 -5.89
CA ASP A 76 -8.53 -14.80 -4.64
C ASP A 76 -7.72 -13.50 -4.65
N SER A 77 -7.87 -12.69 -5.69
CA SER A 77 -7.23 -11.37 -5.80
C SER A 77 -8.15 -10.32 -6.42
N SER A 78 -7.73 -9.07 -6.40
CA SER A 78 -8.43 -7.97 -7.06
C SER A 78 -7.52 -6.75 -7.21
N ILE A 79 -7.76 -5.96 -8.24
CA ILE A 79 -7.14 -4.66 -8.44
C ILE A 79 -8.22 -3.58 -8.34
N PHE A 80 -7.97 -2.56 -7.54
CA PHE A 80 -8.86 -1.40 -7.43
C PHE A 80 -8.12 -0.14 -7.85
N MET A 81 -8.81 0.73 -8.59
CA MET A 81 -8.32 2.03 -9.00
C MET A 81 -9.10 3.15 -8.32
N ALA A 82 -8.37 4.17 -7.90
CA ALA A 82 -8.93 5.41 -7.39
C ALA A 82 -8.96 6.46 -8.48
N TYR A 83 -10.08 7.18 -8.55
CA TYR A 83 -10.31 8.29 -9.48
C TYR A 83 -10.59 9.56 -8.70
N LEU A 84 -9.97 10.65 -9.11
CA LEU A 84 -10.23 12.00 -8.61
C LEU A 84 -10.67 12.84 -9.81
N ASP A 85 -11.90 13.33 -9.78
CA ASP A 85 -12.53 14.05 -10.88
C ASP A 85 -12.37 13.29 -12.22
N ASP A 86 -12.73 12.00 -12.21
CA ASP A 86 -12.66 11.02 -13.31
C ASP A 86 -11.27 10.70 -13.87
N ARG A 87 -10.21 11.20 -13.23
CA ARG A 87 -8.83 10.83 -13.57
C ARG A 87 -8.33 9.72 -12.65
N ALA A 88 -7.78 8.67 -13.24
CA ALA A 88 -7.11 7.61 -12.47
C ALA A 88 -5.85 8.18 -11.77
N VAL A 89 -5.79 8.04 -10.44
CA VAL A 89 -4.76 8.69 -9.61
C VAL A 89 -4.10 7.76 -8.60
N GLY A 90 -4.59 6.55 -8.44
CA GLY A 90 -4.03 5.57 -7.51
C GLY A 90 -4.58 4.18 -7.77
N HIS A 91 -3.89 3.17 -7.26
CA HIS A 91 -4.35 1.79 -7.30
C HIS A 91 -3.90 1.00 -6.08
N ILE A 92 -4.58 -0.11 -5.85
CA ILE A 92 -4.19 -1.13 -4.87
C ILE A 92 -4.44 -2.50 -5.48
N VAL A 93 -3.46 -3.38 -5.33
CA VAL A 93 -3.54 -4.79 -5.68
C VAL A 93 -3.63 -5.58 -4.39
N VAL A 94 -4.59 -6.50 -4.30
CA VAL A 94 -4.81 -7.33 -3.12
C VAL A 94 -5.00 -8.77 -3.51
N SER A 95 -4.45 -9.68 -2.70
CA SER A 95 -4.62 -11.11 -2.84
C SER A 95 -4.84 -11.80 -1.50
N THR A 96 -5.33 -13.03 -1.54
CA THR A 96 -5.36 -13.90 -0.36
C THR A 96 -3.99 -14.55 -0.19
N ASN A 97 -3.33 -14.27 0.91
CA ASN A 97 -2.00 -14.82 1.18
C ASN A 97 -2.11 -16.24 1.76
N TRP A 98 -1.02 -17.03 1.61
CA TRP A 98 -0.93 -18.40 2.14
C TRP A 98 -1.18 -18.51 3.65
N ASN A 99 -0.95 -17.44 4.42
CA ASN A 99 -1.18 -17.39 5.87
C ASN A 99 -2.61 -16.97 6.26
N GLY A 100 -3.51 -16.83 5.27
CA GLY A 100 -4.91 -16.49 5.48
C GLY A 100 -5.22 -15.00 5.63
N PHE A 101 -4.23 -14.12 5.57
CA PHE A 101 -4.47 -12.67 5.53
C PHE A 101 -4.72 -12.18 4.09
N ALA A 102 -5.41 -11.06 3.96
CA ALA A 102 -5.34 -10.29 2.72
C ALA A 102 -3.96 -9.63 2.62
N HIS A 103 -3.23 -9.91 1.56
CA HIS A 103 -1.97 -9.23 1.24
C HIS A 103 -2.23 -8.03 0.35
N VAL A 104 -1.67 -6.90 0.69
CA VAL A 104 -1.58 -5.76 -0.22
C VAL A 104 -0.29 -5.90 -1.00
N ASP A 105 -0.42 -6.36 -2.25
CA ASP A 105 0.71 -6.65 -3.12
C ASP A 105 1.34 -5.35 -3.67
N GLU A 106 0.48 -4.35 -3.96
CA GLU A 106 0.91 -3.03 -4.39
C GLU A 106 -0.08 -1.96 -3.89
N LEU A 107 0.44 -0.80 -3.51
CA LEU A 107 -0.33 0.41 -3.21
C LEU A 107 0.42 1.63 -3.74
N ALA A 108 -0.09 2.23 -4.78
CA ALA A 108 0.52 3.41 -5.37
C ALA A 108 -0.47 4.56 -5.57
N VAL A 109 0.04 5.78 -5.38
CA VAL A 109 -0.70 7.01 -5.63
C VAL A 109 0.18 7.95 -6.44
N ALA A 110 -0.32 8.39 -7.58
CA ALA A 110 0.35 9.34 -8.45
C ALA A 110 0.76 10.61 -7.69
N LEU A 111 1.97 11.08 -7.94
CA LEU A 111 2.59 12.16 -7.18
C LEU A 111 1.68 13.39 -6.99
N PRO A 112 0.99 13.90 -8.03
CA PRO A 112 0.11 15.07 -7.89
C PRO A 112 -1.13 14.83 -7.04
N ALA A 113 -1.56 13.57 -6.87
CA ALA A 113 -2.80 13.21 -6.17
C ALA A 113 -2.57 12.81 -4.70
N ARG A 114 -1.34 12.91 -4.21
CA ARG A 114 -1.03 12.61 -2.81
C ARG A 114 -1.64 13.64 -1.87
N ARG A 115 -1.87 13.23 -0.62
CA ARG A 115 -2.46 14.04 0.47
C ARG A 115 -3.96 14.37 0.30
N HIS A 116 -4.62 13.82 -0.72
CA HIS A 116 -6.06 13.94 -0.96
C HIS A 116 -6.85 12.70 -0.48
N GLY A 117 -6.30 11.91 0.44
CA GLY A 117 -7.00 10.76 1.02
C GLY A 117 -7.05 9.51 0.12
N VAL A 118 -6.45 9.54 -1.06
CA VAL A 118 -6.49 8.45 -2.06
C VAL A 118 -6.01 7.13 -1.47
N ALA A 119 -4.81 7.07 -0.89
CA ALA A 119 -4.27 5.85 -0.32
C ALA A 119 -5.15 5.28 0.81
N LYS A 120 -5.72 6.16 1.65
CA LYS A 120 -6.65 5.71 2.70
C LYS A 120 -7.90 5.08 2.11
N SER A 121 -8.50 5.68 1.08
CA SER A 121 -9.68 5.16 0.41
C SER A 121 -9.42 3.81 -0.27
N LEU A 122 -8.24 3.63 -0.87
CA LEU A 122 -7.81 2.36 -1.43
C LEU A 122 -7.66 1.29 -0.32
N LEU A 123 -7.04 1.61 0.82
CA LEU A 123 -6.94 0.70 1.96
C LEU A 123 -8.31 0.36 2.56
N ASP A 124 -9.25 1.30 2.60
CA ASP A 124 -10.61 1.04 3.09
C ASP A 124 -11.36 0.07 2.15
N VAL A 125 -11.19 0.18 0.83
CA VAL A 125 -11.76 -0.77 -0.14
C VAL A 125 -11.11 -2.15 -0.04
N ALA A 126 -9.78 -2.22 0.12
CA ALA A 126 -9.07 -3.47 0.35
C ALA A 126 -9.54 -4.17 1.63
N GLN A 127 -9.77 -3.41 2.71
CA GLN A 127 -10.36 -3.94 3.95
C GLN A 127 -11.76 -4.51 3.72
N PHE A 128 -12.60 -3.80 2.97
CA PHE A 128 -13.95 -4.27 2.65
C PHE A 128 -13.90 -5.58 1.83
N TRP A 129 -13.00 -5.66 0.85
CA TRP A 129 -12.77 -6.87 0.06
C TRP A 129 -12.32 -8.03 0.95
N ALA A 130 -11.36 -7.81 1.85
CA ALA A 130 -10.86 -8.81 2.78
C ALA A 130 -11.95 -9.33 3.73
N ARG A 131 -12.78 -8.42 4.29
CA ARG A 131 -13.92 -8.79 5.13
C ARG A 131 -14.97 -9.62 4.39
N LYS A 132 -15.28 -9.27 3.15
CA LYS A 132 -16.18 -10.09 2.31
C LYS A 132 -15.70 -11.51 2.06
N LYS A 133 -14.39 -11.72 2.15
CA LYS A 133 -13.74 -13.04 2.05
C LYS A 133 -13.55 -13.72 3.41
N ASN A 134 -14.09 -13.15 4.49
CA ASN A 134 -13.95 -13.64 5.86
C ASN A 134 -12.48 -13.79 6.31
N LEU A 135 -11.57 -12.96 5.75
CA LEU A 135 -10.17 -12.96 6.16
C LEU A 135 -10.01 -12.22 7.50
N PRO A 136 -9.10 -12.65 8.39
CA PRO A 136 -8.96 -12.11 9.75
C PRO A 136 -8.31 -10.71 9.79
N GLY A 137 -7.74 -10.26 8.68
CA GLY A 137 -7.04 -8.98 8.61
C GLY A 137 -6.35 -8.78 7.28
N MET A 138 -5.54 -7.73 7.23
CA MET A 138 -4.69 -7.39 6.09
C MET A 138 -3.23 -7.35 6.52
N MET A 139 -2.33 -7.66 5.61
CA MET A 139 -0.89 -7.47 5.77
C MET A 139 -0.29 -6.80 4.55
N LEU A 140 0.83 -6.15 4.74
CA LEU A 140 1.62 -5.55 3.68
C LEU A 140 3.08 -5.38 4.10
N GLU A 141 3.92 -5.18 3.11
CA GLU A 141 5.34 -4.87 3.28
C GLU A 141 5.63 -3.44 2.83
N THR A 142 6.54 -2.77 3.52
CA THR A 142 7.15 -1.52 3.05
C THR A 142 8.59 -1.42 3.51
N GLN A 143 9.33 -0.44 3.00
CA GLN A 143 10.73 -0.24 3.35
C GLN A 143 10.88 0.91 4.34
N ASN A 144 11.94 0.86 5.15
CA ASN A 144 12.25 1.87 6.15
C ASN A 144 12.65 3.24 5.59
N ASN A 145 12.88 3.35 4.29
CA ASN A 145 13.11 4.62 3.58
C ASN A 145 11.80 5.33 3.21
N ASN A 146 10.65 4.64 3.26
CA ASN A 146 9.33 5.22 3.00
C ASN A 146 8.59 5.53 4.30
N LEU A 147 9.15 6.45 5.10
CA LEU A 147 8.54 6.88 6.36
C LEU A 147 7.13 7.45 6.18
N GLY A 148 6.83 8.01 5.00
CA GLY A 148 5.49 8.49 4.66
C GLY A 148 4.45 7.38 4.63
N ALA A 149 4.79 6.25 4.01
CA ALA A 149 3.96 5.04 3.97
C ALA A 149 3.83 4.42 5.37
N CYS A 150 4.94 4.29 6.12
CA CYS A 150 4.91 3.75 7.49
C CYS A 150 3.91 4.53 8.38
N ARG A 151 3.96 5.87 8.35
CA ARG A 151 3.01 6.72 9.10
C ARG A 151 1.57 6.59 8.60
N LEU A 152 1.38 6.35 7.30
CA LEU A 152 0.05 6.11 6.74
C LEU A 152 -0.55 4.82 7.31
N TYR A 153 0.19 3.72 7.24
CA TYR A 153 -0.27 2.41 7.71
C TYR A 153 -0.58 2.43 9.20
N GLU A 154 0.29 3.01 10.03
CA GLU A 154 0.03 3.18 11.45
C GLU A 154 -1.25 3.98 11.71
N ARG A 155 -1.45 5.12 11.02
CA ARG A 155 -2.68 5.94 11.16
C ARG A 155 -3.94 5.23 10.65
N CYS A 156 -3.78 4.29 9.71
CA CYS A 156 -4.87 3.43 9.25
C CYS A 156 -5.15 2.24 10.19
N GLY A 157 -4.47 2.18 11.35
CA GLY A 157 -4.69 1.17 12.37
C GLY A 157 -3.91 -0.13 12.16
N SER A 158 -2.89 -0.11 11.29
CA SER A 158 -1.94 -1.21 11.21
C SER A 158 -0.93 -1.16 12.34
N VAL A 159 -0.47 -2.33 12.77
CA VAL A 159 0.59 -2.51 13.74
C VAL A 159 1.82 -3.10 13.09
N LEU A 160 2.99 -2.73 13.58
CA LEU A 160 4.26 -3.33 13.18
C LEU A 160 4.30 -4.79 13.66
N GLY A 161 4.29 -5.74 12.72
CA GLY A 161 4.27 -7.18 13.01
C GLY A 161 5.60 -7.87 12.82
N GLY A 162 6.54 -7.25 12.08
CA GLY A 162 7.85 -7.85 11.83
C GLY A 162 8.81 -6.90 11.13
N ILE A 163 10.10 -7.20 11.27
CA ILE A 163 11.20 -6.47 10.63
C ILE A 163 12.15 -7.53 10.07
N ASP A 164 12.51 -7.42 8.78
CA ASP A 164 13.52 -8.26 8.17
C ASP A 164 14.66 -7.39 7.62
N GLN A 165 15.81 -7.46 8.28
CA GLN A 165 16.99 -6.68 7.93
C GLN A 165 17.80 -7.28 6.78
N LEU A 166 17.49 -8.50 6.37
CA LEU A 166 18.28 -9.24 5.38
C LEU A 166 17.56 -9.39 4.03
N ARG A 167 16.25 -9.15 3.99
CA ARG A 167 15.37 -9.41 2.83
C ARG A 167 15.92 -8.88 1.50
N TYR A 168 16.48 -7.67 1.52
CA TYR A 168 16.98 -7.03 0.29
C TYR A 168 18.48 -7.23 0.04
N ARG A 169 19.22 -7.83 1.00
CA ARG A 169 20.66 -8.03 0.84
C ARG A 169 21.03 -9.03 -0.25
N GLY A 170 20.12 -9.90 -0.62
CA GLY A 170 20.30 -10.78 -1.78
C GLY A 170 20.29 -10.05 -3.12
N ILE A 171 19.62 -8.88 -3.18
CA ILE A 171 19.54 -8.02 -4.37
C ILE A 171 20.69 -7.01 -4.35
N ASP A 172 20.91 -6.36 -3.22
CA ASP A 172 21.99 -5.41 -2.99
C ASP A 172 22.63 -5.67 -1.62
N PRO A 173 23.82 -6.29 -1.56
CA PRO A 173 24.48 -6.61 -0.29
C PRO A 173 24.82 -5.40 0.58
N GLN A 174 24.88 -4.19 0.00
CA GLN A 174 25.17 -2.94 0.70
C GLN A 174 23.90 -2.11 0.99
N THR A 175 22.74 -2.65 0.70
CA THR A 175 21.48 -1.93 0.92
C THR A 175 21.29 -1.53 2.38
N ARG A 176 20.70 -0.37 2.58
CA ARG A 176 20.23 0.14 3.87
C ARG A 176 18.72 -0.08 4.05
N GLU A 177 18.07 -0.63 3.02
CA GLU A 177 16.64 -0.92 3.06
C GLU A 177 16.36 -2.12 3.95
N VAL A 178 15.37 -1.97 4.79
CA VAL A 178 14.87 -2.97 5.73
C VAL A 178 13.40 -3.19 5.45
N ALA A 179 12.97 -4.43 5.34
CA ALA A 179 11.57 -4.75 5.16
C ALA A 179 10.81 -4.61 6.49
N ILE A 180 9.65 -4.00 6.42
CA ILE A 180 8.76 -3.74 7.54
C ILE A 180 7.40 -4.33 7.20
N PHE A 181 6.94 -5.28 8.00
CA PHE A 181 5.67 -5.96 7.82
C PHE A 181 4.61 -5.34 8.72
N TRP A 182 3.55 -4.83 8.11
CA TRP A 182 2.40 -4.23 8.77
C TRP A 182 1.22 -5.16 8.76
N TYR A 183 0.47 -5.20 9.88
CA TYR A 183 -0.74 -6.00 10.00
C TYR A 183 -1.89 -5.13 10.51
N ARG A 184 -3.04 -5.28 9.89
CA ARG A 184 -4.30 -4.71 10.37
C ARG A 184 -5.27 -5.83 10.69
N LEU A 185 -5.40 -6.16 11.97
CA LEU A 185 -6.34 -7.18 12.43
C LEU A 185 -7.77 -6.63 12.44
N PHE A 186 -8.70 -7.41 11.97
CA PHE A 186 -10.12 -7.07 12.08
C PHE A 186 -10.66 -7.60 13.40
N LYS A 187 -11.42 -6.76 14.10
CA LYS A 187 -12.19 -7.26 15.24
C LYS A 187 -13.22 -8.25 14.71
N ALA A 188 -13.40 -9.37 15.43
CA ALA A 188 -14.56 -10.23 15.22
C ALA A 188 -15.81 -9.35 15.38
N GLU A 189 -16.76 -9.45 14.46
CA GLU A 189 -18.06 -8.85 14.70
C GLU A 189 -18.63 -9.57 15.93
N ALA A 190 -18.96 -8.79 16.96
CA ALA A 190 -19.67 -9.35 18.10
C ALA A 190 -21.06 -9.76 17.60
N ASP A 191 -21.38 -11.06 17.73
CA ASP A 191 -22.69 -11.60 17.47
C ASP A 191 -23.78 -10.89 18.30
#